data_21c79f6c30f56363d297f9d33e2b0784
#
_entry.id   21c79f6c30f56363d297f9d33e2b0784
#
_cell.length_a   1.000
_cell.length_b   1.000
_cell.length_c   1.000
_cell.angle_alpha   90.00
_cell.angle_beta   90.00
_cell.angle_gamma   90.00
#
_symmetry.space_group_name_H-M   'P 1'
#
loop_
_entity.id
_entity.type
_entity.pdbx_description
1 polymer ?
#
loop_
_entity_poly.entity_id
_entity_poly.type
_entity_poly.pdbx_seq_one_letter_code
_entity_poly.pdbx_strand_id
1 'polypeptide(L)'
;MGCPAGPVGGVPWSAACRDRERAHVCAALLPGHLAAATHPVAEGPQGGGWRALPSGGGGAWAVSAPFSVPRKVLGSSGLFNNHGLQIQQQQKRNLSLHEYMSMELLQEAGVSIPKGHVAKSPDEAYAVAKKLGSKDVVIKAQVLAGGRGKGTFESGLKGGVKIVFSPEEAKAVSSQMIGKKLFTKQTGEKGRICNQVLVCERRYPRREYYFAITMERSFQGPVLIGSSQGGVNIEDVAAETPEAIVKEPIDIVEGIKKEQAVRLAQKMGFPPNIVDSAAENMIKLYNLFLKYDATMVEINPMVEDSDGAVLCMDAKINFDSNSAYRQKKIFDLQDWTQEDERDKDAAKADLNYIGLDGNIGCLVNGAGLAMATMDIIKLHGGTPANFLDVGGGATVHQVTEAFKLITSDKKVKFE
;
A
#
# COMPACT_ATOMS: atom_id res chain seq x y z
N MET A 1 -10.94 62.51 -15.43
CA MET A 1 -12.34 62.27 -15.12
C MET A 1 -12.50 60.77 -14.86
N GLY A 2 -12.64 60.39 -13.76
CA GLY A 2 -12.86 59.55 -12.71
C GLY A 2 -13.57 58.23 -13.07
N CYS A 3 -12.91 57.08 -12.81
CA CYS A 3 -13.57 55.81 -12.65
C CYS A 3 -13.93 55.60 -11.18
N PRO A 4 -15.16 55.20 -10.86
CA PRO A 4 -15.46 54.73 -9.50
C PRO A 4 -15.18 53.23 -9.37
N ALA A 5 -14.50 52.89 -8.29
CA ALA A 5 -14.31 51.52 -7.82
C ALA A 5 -15.63 50.98 -7.26
N GLY A 6 -16.09 49.83 -7.75
CA GLY A 6 -17.16 49.04 -7.17
C GLY A 6 -16.60 47.85 -6.35
N PRO A 7 -17.30 47.41 -5.30
CA PRO A 7 -16.78 46.47 -4.36
C PRO A 7 -16.77 45.05 -4.92
N VAL A 8 -15.67 44.34 -4.65
CA VAL A 8 -15.50 42.91 -4.93
C VAL A 8 -16.37 42.13 -3.93
N GLY A 9 -17.53 41.70 -4.40
CA GLY A 9 -18.41 40.81 -3.64
C GLY A 9 -17.83 39.40 -3.62
N GLY A 10 -17.47 38.93 -2.42
CA GLY A 10 -17.09 37.54 -2.21
C GLY A 10 -18.27 36.62 -2.43
N VAL A 11 -18.16 35.68 -3.32
CA VAL A 11 -19.17 34.66 -3.58
C VAL A 11 -19.03 33.59 -2.47
N PRO A 12 -20.11 33.28 -1.76
CA PRO A 12 -20.04 32.25 -0.72
C PRO A 12 -19.83 30.85 -1.34
N TRP A 13 -18.89 30.09 -0.82
CA TRP A 13 -18.48 28.76 -1.22
C TRP A 13 -19.60 27.70 -1.31
N SER A 14 -20.79 27.98 -0.84
CA SER A 14 -21.91 27.04 -0.79
C SER A 14 -22.65 26.81 -2.12
N ALA A 15 -22.42 27.64 -3.15
CA ALA A 15 -23.18 27.57 -4.39
C ALA A 15 -22.56 26.63 -5.46
N ALA A 16 -21.25 26.38 -5.40
CA ALA A 16 -20.53 25.65 -6.46
C ALA A 16 -20.66 24.11 -6.39
N CYS A 17 -21.21 23.55 -5.31
CA CYS A 17 -21.27 22.09 -5.12
C CYS A 17 -22.67 21.47 -5.30
N ARG A 18 -23.67 22.19 -5.81
CA ARG A 18 -25.04 21.63 -5.87
C ARG A 18 -25.47 20.99 -7.18
N ASP A 19 -24.74 21.19 -8.27
CA ASP A 19 -25.06 20.54 -9.54
C ASP A 19 -24.33 19.19 -9.66
N ARG A 20 -25.10 18.11 -9.60
CA ARG A 20 -24.63 16.72 -9.65
C ARG A 20 -24.01 16.27 -10.97
N GLU A 21 -23.99 17.12 -11.99
CA GLU A 21 -23.51 16.76 -13.34
C GLU A 21 -22.22 17.46 -13.78
N ARG A 22 -21.59 18.27 -12.92
CA ARG A 22 -20.42 19.07 -13.31
C ARG A 22 -19.16 18.61 -12.59
N ALA A 23 -18.17 18.24 -13.34
CA ALA A 23 -16.84 17.92 -12.84
C ALA A 23 -16.02 19.23 -12.72
N HIS A 24 -15.40 19.47 -11.58
CA HIS A 24 -14.62 20.68 -11.33
C HIS A 24 -13.18 20.34 -10.96
N VAL A 25 -12.25 21.20 -11.43
CA VAL A 25 -10.87 21.22 -10.92
C VAL A 25 -10.82 22.20 -9.75
N CYS A 26 -10.53 21.69 -8.56
CA CYS A 26 -10.32 22.53 -7.38
C CYS A 26 -8.82 22.77 -7.19
N ALA A 27 -8.33 23.95 -7.58
CA ALA A 27 -6.96 24.37 -7.31
C ALA A 27 -6.94 25.26 -6.05
N ALA A 28 -6.43 24.73 -4.94
CA ALA A 28 -6.22 25.49 -3.72
C ALA A 28 -4.78 26.02 -3.68
N LEU A 29 -4.57 27.22 -4.16
CA LEU A 29 -3.33 27.98 -4.00
C LEU A 29 -3.51 28.95 -2.83
N LEU A 30 -2.92 28.67 -1.69
CA LEU A 30 -2.80 29.66 -0.62
C LEU A 30 -1.52 30.48 -0.84
N PRO A 31 -1.60 31.83 -0.87
CA PRO A 31 -0.41 32.68 -0.94
C PRO A 31 0.35 32.58 0.39
N GLY A 32 1.56 31.97 0.34
CA GLY A 32 2.49 32.04 1.46
C GLY A 32 3.03 33.44 1.61
N HIS A 33 2.65 34.17 2.66
CA HIS A 33 3.35 35.38 3.07
C HIS A 33 4.74 34.99 3.57
N LEU A 34 5.75 35.18 2.72
CA LEU A 34 7.14 35.28 3.16
C LEU A 34 7.34 36.65 3.81
N ALA A 35 7.23 36.70 5.12
CA ALA A 35 7.84 37.79 5.89
C ALA A 35 9.28 37.37 6.24
N ALA A 36 10.22 37.87 5.46
CA ALA A 36 11.64 37.81 5.82
C ALA A 36 11.89 38.76 6.97
N ALA A 37 12.01 38.23 8.18
CA ALA A 37 12.53 38.96 9.32
C ALA A 37 14.04 38.72 9.43
N THR A 38 14.82 39.67 8.94
CA THR A 38 16.25 39.80 9.23
C THR A 38 16.39 40.32 10.64
N HIS A 39 16.94 39.54 11.54
CA HIS A 39 17.41 40.01 12.86
C HIS A 39 18.93 40.17 12.86
N PRO A 40 19.46 41.32 13.38
CA PRO A 40 20.87 41.48 13.60
C PRO A 40 21.28 40.82 14.91
N VAL A 41 22.48 40.26 14.88
CA VAL A 41 23.22 39.73 16.04
C VAL A 41 23.63 40.88 16.94
N ALA A 42 23.35 40.78 18.23
CA ALA A 42 24.01 41.60 19.28
C ALA A 42 24.35 40.74 20.50
N GLU A 43 25.62 40.85 20.87
CA GLU A 43 26.29 40.17 21.97
C GLU A 43 25.77 40.60 23.36
N GLY A 44 25.96 39.70 24.37
CA GLY A 44 25.49 39.79 25.74
C GLY A 44 26.08 40.92 26.58
N PRO A 45 25.84 40.98 27.88
CA PRO A 45 26.58 40.19 28.89
C PRO A 45 25.78 39.68 30.11
N GLN A 46 26.50 38.86 30.83
CA GLN A 46 26.34 38.19 32.13
C GLN A 46 25.65 38.94 33.30
N GLY A 47 25.01 38.14 34.17
CA GLY A 47 25.11 38.33 35.61
C GLY A 47 23.81 38.53 36.38
N GLY A 48 23.52 37.61 37.30
CA GLY A 48 23.03 38.02 38.61
C GLY A 48 21.63 37.61 39.05
N GLY A 49 21.57 36.66 39.95
CA GLY A 49 20.87 36.82 41.19
C GLY A 49 19.43 36.31 41.35
N TRP A 50 19.29 35.13 41.89
CA TRP A 50 18.09 34.64 42.57
C TRP A 50 17.77 35.41 43.84
N ARG A 51 16.54 35.89 44.02
CA ARG A 51 15.93 36.05 45.33
C ARG A 51 14.45 35.70 45.30
N ALA A 52 14.06 34.95 46.33
CA ALA A 52 12.71 34.47 46.59
C ALA A 52 11.95 35.40 47.56
N LEU A 53 10.59 35.32 47.45
CA LEU A 53 9.53 35.55 48.46
C LEU A 53 9.11 37.01 48.76
N PRO A 54 7.87 37.26 49.28
CA PRO A 54 6.91 36.38 49.94
C PRO A 54 5.41 36.53 49.52
N SER A 55 4.62 35.58 50.05
CA SER A 55 3.19 35.45 50.21
C SER A 55 2.42 36.66 50.73
N GLY A 56 1.16 36.80 50.29
CA GLY A 56 0.18 37.63 51.00
C GLY A 56 -1.12 37.90 50.25
N GLY A 57 -2.22 37.32 50.72
CA GLY A 57 -3.49 38.02 50.85
C GLY A 57 -4.55 37.91 49.77
N GLY A 58 -5.48 37.06 49.93
CA GLY A 58 -6.94 37.13 49.92
C GLY A 58 -7.66 38.06 48.93
N GLY A 59 -8.58 37.49 48.18
CA GLY A 59 -9.61 38.22 47.44
C GLY A 59 -10.48 37.27 46.59
N ALA A 60 -11.51 36.71 47.25
CA ALA A 60 -12.52 35.94 46.57
C ALA A 60 -13.38 36.83 45.65
N TRP A 61 -13.44 36.48 44.37
CA TRP A 61 -14.56 36.87 43.53
C TRP A 61 -15.15 35.60 42.93
N ALA A 62 -16.27 35.20 43.50
CA ALA A 62 -17.15 34.20 42.93
C ALA A 62 -17.87 34.81 41.70
N VAL A 63 -17.72 34.24 40.55
CA VAL A 63 -18.68 34.33 39.45
C VAL A 63 -19.04 32.92 39.04
N SER A 64 -20.18 32.52 39.55
CA SER A 64 -20.89 31.31 39.16
C SER A 64 -21.57 31.51 37.80
N ALA A 65 -21.25 30.63 36.83
CA ALA A 65 -22.22 30.10 35.87
C ALA A 65 -21.69 28.81 35.27
N PRO A 66 -22.42 27.71 35.38
CA PRO A 66 -22.02 26.45 34.75
C PRO A 66 -22.49 26.44 33.31
N PHE A 67 -21.59 26.56 32.36
CA PHE A 67 -21.87 26.03 31.02
C PHE A 67 -21.77 24.52 31.10
N SER A 68 -22.91 23.88 31.22
CA SER A 68 -23.06 22.44 31.04
C SER A 68 -22.86 22.12 29.56
N VAL A 69 -21.62 21.76 29.19
CA VAL A 69 -21.34 21.09 27.93
C VAL A 69 -21.97 19.70 28.03
N PRO A 70 -22.85 19.29 27.11
CA PRO A 70 -23.43 17.96 27.16
C PRO A 70 -22.34 16.89 27.06
N ARG A 71 -22.22 16.08 28.08
CA ARG A 71 -21.26 14.99 28.25
C ARG A 71 -21.59 13.78 27.33
N LYS A 72 -22.09 14.03 26.10
CA LYS A 72 -22.47 13.00 25.11
C LYS A 72 -21.62 12.97 23.85
N VAL A 73 -20.48 13.64 23.79
CA VAL A 73 -19.58 13.61 22.62
C VAL A 73 -18.26 12.84 22.88
N LEU A 74 -18.09 12.30 24.09
CA LEU A 74 -16.93 11.48 24.45
C LEU A 74 -17.36 10.04 24.73
N GLY A 75 -17.88 9.38 23.70
CA GLY A 75 -18.29 7.98 23.86
C GLY A 75 -18.94 7.45 22.61
N SER A 76 -18.24 7.51 21.49
CA SER A 76 -18.59 6.68 20.35
C SER A 76 -17.36 6.54 19.46
N SER A 77 -16.56 5.54 19.74
CA SER A 77 -15.75 4.82 18.81
C SER A 77 -16.62 4.10 17.76
N GLY A 78 -17.60 4.84 17.21
CA GLY A 78 -18.60 4.35 16.27
C GLY A 78 -18.30 4.72 14.81
N LEU A 79 -17.02 4.92 14.46
CA LEU A 79 -16.60 5.11 13.07
C LEU A 79 -16.36 3.79 12.32
N PHE A 80 -16.64 2.67 12.98
CA PHE A 80 -16.58 1.33 12.37
C PHE A 80 -17.90 0.58 12.48
N ASN A 81 -19.04 1.28 12.41
CA ASN A 81 -20.31 0.61 12.33
C ASN A 81 -20.70 0.37 10.87
N ASN A 82 -20.71 -0.90 10.54
CA ASN A 82 -21.30 -1.65 9.45
C ASN A 82 -22.49 -0.95 8.75
N HIS A 83 -22.19 -0.04 7.82
CA HIS A 83 -23.08 0.26 6.71
C HIS A 83 -22.17 0.42 5.50
N GLY A 84 -22.07 -0.62 4.70
CA GLY A 84 -21.75 -0.73 3.28
C GLY A 84 -20.91 0.36 2.58
N LEU A 85 -20.03 1.06 3.27
CA LEU A 85 -18.97 1.84 2.68
C LEU A 85 -17.85 0.84 2.42
N GLN A 86 -17.77 0.37 1.17
CA GLN A 86 -16.50 -0.08 0.65
C GLN A 86 -15.51 1.04 0.95
N ILE A 87 -14.72 0.86 1.99
CA ILE A 87 -13.51 1.64 2.18
C ILE A 87 -12.67 1.25 0.97
N GLN A 88 -12.73 2.06 -0.09
CA GLN A 88 -11.73 2.01 -1.13
C GLN A 88 -10.42 2.21 -0.39
N GLN A 89 -9.65 1.13 -0.29
CA GLN A 89 -8.29 1.21 0.23
C GLN A 89 -7.63 2.33 -0.55
N GLN A 90 -7.27 3.41 0.16
CA GLN A 90 -6.42 4.43 -0.41
C GLN A 90 -5.24 3.69 -1.02
N GLN A 91 -5.17 3.66 -2.34
CA GLN A 91 -4.03 3.09 -3.03
C GLN A 91 -2.84 4.00 -2.70
N LYS A 92 -2.16 3.68 -1.60
CA LYS A 92 -0.85 4.25 -1.33
C LYS A 92 0.02 3.80 -2.49
N ARG A 93 0.81 4.70 -3.04
CA ARG A 93 1.80 4.41 -4.07
C ARG A 93 2.94 3.61 -3.44
N ASN A 94 2.67 2.35 -3.11
CA ASN A 94 3.67 1.42 -2.63
C ASN A 94 4.19 0.66 -3.84
N LEU A 95 5.48 0.64 -4.03
CA LEU A 95 6.09 -0.25 -5.03
C LEU A 95 5.71 -1.68 -4.69
N SER A 96 5.12 -2.38 -5.65
CA SER A 96 4.89 -3.83 -5.58
C SER A 96 5.78 -4.52 -6.60
N LEU A 97 6.43 -5.60 -6.21
CA LEU A 97 7.23 -6.43 -7.10
C LEU A 97 6.42 -7.61 -7.62
N HIS A 98 6.82 -8.14 -8.78
CA HIS A 98 6.34 -9.44 -9.23
C HIS A 98 6.71 -10.55 -8.23
N GLU A 99 5.91 -11.61 -8.17
CA GLU A 99 6.14 -12.73 -7.26
C GLU A 99 7.57 -13.29 -7.36
N TYR A 100 8.07 -13.52 -8.59
CA TYR A 100 9.39 -14.11 -8.75
C TYR A 100 10.50 -13.23 -8.15
N MET A 101 10.41 -11.91 -8.26
CA MET A 101 11.36 -10.98 -7.63
C MET A 101 11.25 -11.02 -6.10
N SER A 102 10.02 -11.09 -5.58
CA SER A 102 9.79 -11.27 -4.13
C SER A 102 10.38 -12.59 -3.64
N MET A 103 10.20 -13.67 -4.40
CA MET A 103 10.77 -14.98 -4.07
C MET A 103 12.30 -14.98 -4.08
N GLU A 104 12.94 -14.26 -5.02
CA GLU A 104 14.40 -14.06 -5.04
C GLU A 104 14.88 -13.34 -3.77
N LEU A 105 14.18 -12.29 -3.31
CA LEU A 105 14.50 -11.61 -2.05
C LEU A 105 14.35 -12.53 -0.84
N LEU A 106 13.32 -13.40 -0.81
CA LEU A 106 13.15 -14.41 0.22
C LEU A 106 14.32 -15.38 0.23
N GLN A 107 14.74 -15.85 -0.94
CA GLN A 107 15.89 -16.76 -1.09
C GLN A 107 17.18 -16.12 -0.59
N GLU A 108 17.43 -14.84 -0.95
CA GLU A 108 18.58 -14.08 -0.45
C GLU A 108 18.56 -13.94 1.09
N ALA A 109 17.38 -13.86 1.70
CA ALA A 109 17.20 -13.82 3.14
C ALA A 109 17.30 -15.21 3.82
N GLY A 110 17.51 -16.27 3.05
CA GLY A 110 17.60 -17.65 3.54
C GLY A 110 16.25 -18.25 3.96
N VAL A 111 15.13 -17.69 3.45
CA VAL A 111 13.78 -18.26 3.62
C VAL A 111 13.61 -19.43 2.65
N SER A 112 12.99 -20.51 3.12
CA SER A 112 12.75 -21.70 2.30
C SER A 112 11.63 -21.46 1.30
N ILE A 113 11.92 -21.65 0.01
CA ILE A 113 11.00 -21.45 -1.10
C ILE A 113 11.10 -22.62 -2.11
N PRO A 114 10.08 -22.86 -2.96
CA PRO A 114 10.19 -23.78 -4.09
C PRO A 114 11.23 -23.30 -5.11
N LYS A 115 11.98 -24.23 -5.69
CA LYS A 115 12.89 -23.90 -6.80
C LYS A 115 12.10 -23.50 -8.03
N GLY A 116 12.51 -22.40 -8.67
CA GLY A 116 11.85 -21.89 -9.86
C GLY A 116 12.64 -20.84 -10.58
N HIS A 117 12.27 -20.57 -11.83
CA HIS A 117 12.85 -19.50 -12.64
C HIS A 117 11.78 -18.83 -13.48
N VAL A 118 11.97 -17.54 -13.74
CA VAL A 118 11.12 -16.77 -14.64
C VAL A 118 11.40 -17.17 -16.09
N ALA A 119 10.35 -17.17 -16.91
CA ALA A 119 10.42 -17.37 -18.36
C ALA A 119 9.64 -16.25 -19.06
N LYS A 120 10.27 -15.62 -20.05
CA LYS A 120 9.71 -14.51 -20.84
C LYS A 120 9.20 -14.98 -22.21
N SER A 121 9.45 -16.24 -22.55
CA SER A 121 8.93 -16.87 -23.77
C SER A 121 8.49 -18.30 -23.49
N PRO A 122 7.62 -18.88 -24.35
CA PRO A 122 7.23 -20.29 -24.24
C PRO A 122 8.43 -21.25 -24.34
N ASP A 123 9.44 -20.92 -25.13
CA ASP A 123 10.66 -21.76 -25.28
C ASP A 123 11.53 -21.71 -24.03
N GLU A 124 11.62 -20.56 -23.35
CA GLU A 124 12.26 -20.45 -22.04
C GLU A 124 11.50 -21.27 -20.99
N ALA A 125 10.17 -21.23 -21.00
CA ALA A 125 9.36 -22.04 -20.07
C ALA A 125 9.60 -23.53 -20.26
N TYR A 126 9.73 -24.00 -21.50
CA TYR A 126 10.14 -25.35 -21.82
C TYR A 126 11.52 -25.69 -21.24
N ALA A 127 12.50 -24.82 -21.49
CA ALA A 127 13.87 -25.02 -21.03
C ALA A 127 13.98 -25.06 -19.49
N VAL A 128 13.22 -24.17 -18.80
CA VAL A 128 13.16 -24.15 -17.34
C VAL A 128 12.51 -25.43 -16.80
N ALA A 129 11.37 -25.84 -17.35
CA ALA A 129 10.71 -27.07 -16.94
C ALA A 129 11.62 -28.30 -17.10
N LYS A 130 12.36 -28.39 -18.21
CA LYS A 130 13.36 -29.44 -18.45
C LYS A 130 14.52 -29.38 -17.46
N LYS A 131 15.01 -28.17 -17.13
CA LYS A 131 16.11 -27.94 -16.17
C LYS A 131 15.72 -28.34 -14.76
N LEU A 132 14.50 -28.07 -14.32
CA LEU A 132 13.99 -28.45 -13.01
C LEU A 132 13.96 -29.96 -12.82
N GLY A 133 13.72 -30.72 -13.88
CA GLY A 133 13.76 -32.20 -13.87
C GLY A 133 12.72 -32.84 -12.96
N SER A 134 11.75 -32.09 -12.44
CA SER A 134 10.66 -32.58 -11.62
C SER A 134 9.62 -33.27 -12.50
N LYS A 135 8.91 -34.25 -11.93
CA LYS A 135 7.85 -35.00 -12.62
C LYS A 135 6.74 -34.05 -13.13
N ASP A 136 6.47 -33.01 -12.37
CA ASP A 136 5.49 -31.97 -12.65
C ASP A 136 6.01 -30.61 -12.18
N VAL A 137 5.54 -29.55 -12.81
CA VAL A 137 5.91 -28.17 -12.48
C VAL A 137 4.67 -27.29 -12.42
N VAL A 138 4.79 -26.15 -11.74
CA VAL A 138 3.72 -25.15 -11.66
C VAL A 138 4.12 -23.93 -12.47
N ILE A 139 3.20 -23.48 -13.35
CA ILE A 139 3.35 -22.24 -14.10
C ILE A 139 2.46 -21.19 -13.47
N LYS A 140 3.04 -20.06 -13.09
CA LYS A 140 2.34 -18.95 -12.46
C LYS A 140 2.51 -17.68 -13.29
N ALA A 141 1.40 -17.11 -13.76
CA ALA A 141 1.40 -15.83 -14.46
C ALA A 141 1.97 -14.73 -13.57
N GLN A 142 2.85 -13.89 -14.12
CA GLN A 142 3.45 -12.77 -13.40
C GLN A 142 2.75 -11.48 -13.79
N VAL A 143 1.79 -11.06 -12.96
CA VAL A 143 1.05 -9.80 -13.07
C VAL A 143 0.94 -9.16 -11.69
N LEU A 144 1.00 -7.83 -11.62
CA LEU A 144 0.86 -7.08 -10.36
C LEU A 144 -0.63 -6.95 -9.98
N ALA A 145 -1.29 -8.09 -9.78
CA ALA A 145 -2.68 -8.17 -9.35
C ALA A 145 -2.93 -9.45 -8.56
N GLY A 146 -3.74 -9.34 -7.52
CA GLY A 146 -4.22 -10.49 -6.76
C GLY A 146 -5.30 -11.28 -7.49
N GLY A 147 -5.55 -12.50 -6.98
CA GLY A 147 -6.61 -13.36 -7.51
C GLY A 147 -6.33 -13.98 -8.89
N ARG A 148 -5.08 -13.98 -9.34
CA ARG A 148 -4.67 -14.52 -10.65
C ARG A 148 -5.06 -15.98 -10.84
N GLY A 149 -5.09 -16.79 -9.79
CA GLY A 149 -5.51 -18.20 -9.85
C GLY A 149 -6.96 -18.39 -10.29
N LYS A 150 -7.83 -17.41 -10.06
CA LYS A 150 -9.25 -17.40 -10.47
C LYS A 150 -9.52 -16.51 -11.69
N GLY A 151 -8.50 -15.86 -12.25
CA GLY A 151 -8.62 -14.99 -13.41
C GLY A 151 -8.87 -15.75 -14.71
N THR A 152 -9.15 -15.02 -15.79
CA THR A 152 -9.30 -15.58 -17.13
C THR A 152 -8.46 -14.77 -18.11
N PHE A 153 -7.71 -15.43 -18.96
CA PHE A 153 -6.95 -14.79 -20.03
C PHE A 153 -7.84 -14.47 -21.24
N GLU A 154 -7.47 -13.46 -22.01
CA GLU A 154 -8.12 -13.15 -23.29
C GLU A 154 -8.06 -14.32 -24.29
N SER A 155 -7.10 -15.25 -24.13
CA SER A 155 -6.98 -16.50 -24.88
C SER A 155 -8.07 -17.53 -24.52
N GLY A 156 -8.91 -17.26 -23.51
CA GLY A 156 -9.89 -18.19 -22.95
C GLY A 156 -9.32 -19.13 -21.87
N LEU A 157 -8.01 -19.11 -21.59
CA LEU A 157 -7.41 -19.92 -20.54
C LEU A 157 -7.91 -19.44 -19.18
N LYS A 158 -8.52 -20.33 -18.40
CA LYS A 158 -8.96 -20.07 -17.03
C LYS A 158 -7.85 -20.37 -16.05
N GLY A 159 -7.60 -19.42 -15.14
CA GLY A 159 -6.58 -19.53 -14.08
C GLY A 159 -5.17 -19.15 -14.55
N GLY A 160 -4.52 -18.28 -13.78
CA GLY A 160 -3.12 -17.87 -14.00
C GLY A 160 -2.11 -18.72 -13.24
N VAL A 161 -2.55 -19.83 -12.62
CA VAL A 161 -1.70 -20.84 -11.96
C VAL A 161 -2.08 -22.20 -12.52
N LYS A 162 -1.14 -22.91 -13.13
CA LYS A 162 -1.35 -24.18 -13.78
C LYS A 162 -0.30 -25.20 -13.40
N ILE A 163 -0.75 -26.41 -13.11
CA ILE A 163 0.11 -27.59 -12.97
C ILE A 163 0.23 -28.24 -14.34
N VAL A 164 1.45 -28.56 -14.74
CA VAL A 164 1.77 -29.20 -16.01
C VAL A 164 2.71 -30.38 -15.76
N PHE A 165 2.61 -31.40 -16.60
CA PHE A 165 3.25 -32.70 -16.39
C PHE A 165 4.36 -33.00 -17.41
N SER A 166 4.63 -32.06 -18.32
CA SER A 166 5.73 -32.18 -19.26
C SER A 166 6.27 -30.80 -19.67
N PRO A 167 7.51 -30.71 -20.16
CA PRO A 167 8.06 -29.48 -20.71
C PRO A 167 7.26 -28.98 -21.94
N GLU A 168 6.71 -29.87 -22.75
CA GLU A 168 5.87 -29.56 -23.91
C GLU A 168 4.58 -28.88 -23.47
N GLU A 169 3.94 -29.40 -22.42
CA GLU A 169 2.75 -28.79 -21.82
C GLU A 169 3.09 -27.43 -21.20
N ALA A 170 4.25 -27.29 -20.57
CA ALA A 170 4.73 -26.00 -20.04
C ALA A 170 4.84 -24.95 -21.16
N LYS A 171 5.40 -25.33 -22.32
CA LYS A 171 5.44 -24.45 -23.50
C LYS A 171 4.05 -24.07 -23.98
N ALA A 172 3.15 -25.04 -24.11
CA ALA A 172 1.79 -24.84 -24.60
C ALA A 172 0.96 -23.93 -23.69
N VAL A 173 1.03 -24.12 -22.36
CA VAL A 173 0.34 -23.29 -21.38
C VAL A 173 0.93 -21.88 -21.35
N SER A 174 2.26 -21.75 -21.35
CA SER A 174 2.93 -20.45 -21.35
C SER A 174 2.62 -19.61 -22.59
N SER A 175 2.44 -20.24 -23.76
CA SER A 175 2.03 -19.55 -24.99
C SER A 175 0.64 -18.93 -24.91
N GLN A 176 -0.25 -19.48 -24.08
CA GLN A 176 -1.58 -18.96 -23.81
C GLN A 176 -1.60 -17.85 -22.77
N MET A 177 -0.51 -17.68 -22.00
CA MET A 177 -0.39 -16.67 -20.93
C MET A 177 0.46 -15.48 -21.35
N ILE A 178 1.66 -15.73 -21.93
CA ILE A 178 2.63 -14.68 -22.26
C ILE A 178 2.10 -13.81 -23.40
N GLY A 179 2.15 -12.49 -23.22
CA GLY A 179 1.64 -11.50 -24.16
C GLY A 179 0.12 -11.37 -24.16
N LYS A 180 -0.60 -12.05 -23.26
CA LYS A 180 -2.07 -12.03 -23.16
C LYS A 180 -2.52 -11.28 -21.93
N LYS A 181 -3.69 -10.62 -22.03
CA LYS A 181 -4.33 -9.96 -20.89
C LYS A 181 -4.95 -10.97 -19.95
N LEU A 182 -4.70 -10.81 -18.65
CA LEU A 182 -5.36 -11.53 -17.58
C LEU A 182 -6.38 -10.61 -16.89
N PHE A 183 -7.62 -11.08 -16.81
CA PHE A 183 -8.74 -10.43 -16.14
C PHE A 183 -8.98 -11.06 -14.78
N THR A 184 -8.93 -10.25 -13.72
CA THR A 184 -9.22 -10.66 -12.34
C THR A 184 -10.19 -9.65 -11.72
N LYS A 185 -10.68 -9.90 -10.49
CA LYS A 185 -11.50 -8.90 -9.78
C LYS A 185 -10.77 -7.57 -9.59
N GLN A 186 -9.43 -7.59 -9.40
CA GLN A 186 -8.62 -6.39 -9.21
C GLN A 186 -8.29 -5.66 -10.50
N THR A 187 -8.07 -6.38 -11.60
CA THR A 187 -7.74 -5.75 -12.90
C THR A 187 -8.95 -5.22 -13.65
N GLY A 188 -10.14 -5.65 -13.24
CA GLY A 188 -11.39 -5.28 -13.91
C GLY A 188 -11.39 -5.60 -15.42
N GLU A 189 -12.21 -4.85 -16.18
CA GLU A 189 -12.36 -5.01 -17.62
C GLU A 189 -11.13 -4.63 -18.45
N LYS A 190 -10.23 -3.80 -17.90
CA LYS A 190 -8.98 -3.43 -18.59
C LYS A 190 -8.02 -4.60 -18.71
N GLY A 191 -8.02 -5.50 -17.73
CA GLY A 191 -7.05 -6.58 -17.61
C GLY A 191 -5.61 -6.08 -17.44
N ARG A 192 -4.67 -7.00 -17.22
CA ARG A 192 -3.23 -6.71 -17.23
C ARG A 192 -2.50 -7.69 -18.11
N ILE A 193 -1.55 -7.22 -18.90
CA ILE A 193 -0.75 -8.05 -19.79
C ILE A 193 0.21 -8.88 -18.96
N CYS A 194 0.26 -10.19 -19.22
CA CYS A 194 1.21 -11.11 -18.62
C CYS A 194 2.45 -11.20 -19.52
N ASN A 195 3.52 -10.48 -19.17
CA ASN A 195 4.75 -10.46 -19.99
C ASN A 195 5.66 -11.66 -19.73
N GLN A 196 5.44 -12.38 -18.63
CA GLN A 196 6.31 -13.48 -18.20
C GLN A 196 5.58 -14.42 -17.24
N VAL A 197 6.11 -15.61 -17.10
CA VAL A 197 5.62 -16.62 -16.16
C VAL A 197 6.73 -17.11 -15.24
N LEU A 198 6.39 -17.47 -14.01
CA LEU A 198 7.28 -18.19 -13.10
C LEU A 198 7.01 -19.69 -13.29
N VAL A 199 8.04 -20.45 -13.62
CA VAL A 199 8.00 -21.92 -13.69
C VAL A 199 8.73 -22.46 -12.49
N CYS A 200 8.04 -23.17 -11.60
CA CYS A 200 8.61 -23.68 -10.35
C CYS A 200 8.24 -25.14 -10.11
N GLU A 201 9.03 -25.80 -9.29
CA GLU A 201 8.74 -27.17 -8.85
C GLU A 201 7.39 -27.23 -8.14
N ARG A 202 6.64 -28.31 -8.37
CA ARG A 202 5.45 -28.58 -7.60
C ARG A 202 5.80 -29.12 -6.23
N ARG A 203 5.20 -28.51 -5.20
CA ARG A 203 5.26 -29.01 -3.81
C ARG A 203 3.90 -29.56 -3.42
N TYR A 204 3.87 -30.41 -2.39
CA TYR A 204 2.66 -31.12 -1.95
C TYR A 204 2.30 -30.70 -0.53
N PRO A 205 1.60 -29.56 -0.36
CA PRO A 205 1.25 -29.04 0.95
C PRO A 205 0.31 -30.00 1.68
N ARG A 206 0.63 -30.29 2.94
CA ARG A 206 -0.25 -30.98 3.89
C ARG A 206 -1.18 -30.00 4.56
N ARG A 207 -0.65 -28.80 4.89
CA ARG A 207 -1.38 -27.69 5.52
C ARG A 207 -0.89 -26.38 4.93
N GLU A 208 -1.82 -25.46 4.82
CA GLU A 208 -1.58 -24.12 4.27
C GLU A 208 -1.89 -23.10 5.36
N TYR A 209 -0.99 -22.14 5.57
CA TYR A 209 -1.07 -21.09 6.56
C TYR A 209 -0.95 -19.74 5.88
N TYR A 210 -1.62 -18.74 6.45
CA TYR A 210 -1.43 -17.34 6.08
C TYR A 210 -0.44 -16.69 7.04
N PHE A 211 0.51 -15.92 6.51
CA PHE A 211 1.41 -15.10 7.31
C PHE A 211 1.63 -13.75 6.65
N ALA A 212 1.56 -12.68 7.44
CA ALA A 212 1.91 -11.35 6.96
C ALA A 212 2.60 -10.50 8.04
N ILE A 213 3.34 -9.49 7.58
CA ILE A 213 3.92 -8.45 8.40
C ILE A 213 3.44 -7.12 7.84
N THR A 214 2.89 -6.26 8.68
CA THR A 214 2.43 -4.92 8.27
C THR A 214 2.66 -3.91 9.39
N MET A 215 2.67 -2.61 9.02
CA MET A 215 2.64 -1.53 9.99
C MET A 215 1.20 -1.26 10.43
N GLU A 216 0.93 -1.30 11.73
CA GLU A 216 -0.41 -1.09 12.26
C GLU A 216 -0.42 0.04 13.31
N ARG A 217 -1.18 1.08 13.03
CA ARG A 217 -1.24 2.29 13.88
C ARG A 217 -1.76 2.01 15.29
N SER A 218 -2.71 1.08 15.43
CA SER A 218 -3.28 0.70 16.73
C SER A 218 -2.25 0.09 17.66
N PHE A 219 -1.20 -0.52 17.12
CA PHE A 219 -0.08 -1.10 17.87
C PHE A 219 1.19 -0.25 17.83
N GLN A 220 1.16 0.90 17.13
CA GLN A 220 2.27 1.85 16.99
C GLN A 220 3.57 1.23 16.43
N GLY A 221 3.45 0.16 15.63
CA GLY A 221 4.59 -0.56 15.12
C GLY A 221 4.25 -1.69 14.17
N PRO A 222 5.24 -2.55 13.87
CA PRO A 222 5.04 -3.75 13.08
C PRO A 222 4.18 -4.77 13.83
N VAL A 223 3.31 -5.46 13.08
CA VAL A 223 2.50 -6.56 13.59
C VAL A 223 2.69 -7.76 12.69
N LEU A 224 2.93 -8.91 13.31
CA LEU A 224 2.86 -10.20 12.64
C LEU A 224 1.40 -10.66 12.66
N ILE A 225 0.90 -11.10 11.52
CA ILE A 225 -0.44 -11.63 11.36
C ILE A 225 -0.33 -13.06 10.89
N GLY A 226 -0.99 -13.97 11.58
CA GLY A 226 -1.00 -15.39 11.25
C GLY A 226 -2.40 -15.97 11.23
N SER A 227 -2.65 -16.96 10.37
CA SER A 227 -3.85 -17.76 10.38
C SER A 227 -3.55 -19.21 9.96
N SER A 228 -4.34 -20.15 10.50
CA SER A 228 -4.35 -21.55 10.04
C SER A 228 -5.07 -21.73 8.70
N GLN A 229 -5.69 -20.66 8.15
CA GLN A 229 -6.40 -20.68 6.89
C GLN A 229 -5.58 -19.95 5.82
N GLY A 230 -4.64 -20.66 5.21
CA GLY A 230 -3.84 -20.19 4.08
C GLY A 230 -4.45 -20.56 2.73
N GLY A 231 -3.88 -20.04 1.64
CA GLY A 231 -4.31 -20.34 0.27
C GLY A 231 -5.65 -19.72 -0.15
N VAL A 232 -6.30 -18.98 0.75
CA VAL A 232 -7.58 -18.32 0.53
C VAL A 232 -7.47 -16.81 0.70
N ASN A 233 -8.55 -16.08 0.37
CA ASN A 233 -8.59 -14.64 0.57
C ASN A 233 -8.72 -14.32 2.07
N ILE A 234 -7.74 -13.64 2.62
CA ILE A 234 -7.69 -13.35 4.07
C ILE A 234 -8.77 -12.36 4.52
N GLU A 235 -9.24 -11.50 3.62
CA GLU A 235 -10.34 -10.57 3.90
C GLU A 235 -11.66 -11.33 4.12
N ASP A 236 -11.88 -12.41 3.37
CA ASP A 236 -13.05 -13.27 3.56
C ASP A 236 -12.95 -14.01 4.91
N VAL A 237 -11.75 -14.52 5.27
CA VAL A 237 -11.48 -15.14 6.58
C VAL A 237 -11.70 -14.14 7.72
N ALA A 238 -11.25 -12.90 7.56
CA ALA A 238 -11.44 -11.85 8.56
C ALA A 238 -12.89 -11.46 8.77
N ALA A 239 -13.71 -11.58 7.72
CA ALA A 239 -15.15 -11.28 7.78
C ALA A 239 -15.95 -12.44 8.40
N GLU A 240 -15.63 -13.68 8.05
CA GLU A 240 -16.40 -14.87 8.44
C GLU A 240 -15.93 -15.46 9.77
N THR A 241 -14.62 -15.50 10.01
CA THR A 241 -13.99 -16.12 11.19
C THR A 241 -12.85 -15.26 11.74
N PRO A 242 -13.14 -14.05 12.27
CA PRO A 242 -12.10 -13.11 12.74
C PRO A 242 -11.20 -13.70 13.83
N GLU A 243 -11.68 -14.66 14.60
CA GLU A 243 -10.93 -15.39 15.62
C GLU A 243 -9.83 -16.31 15.04
N ALA A 244 -9.91 -16.66 13.76
CA ALA A 244 -8.88 -17.42 13.07
C ALA A 244 -7.63 -16.58 12.78
N ILE A 245 -7.71 -15.25 12.96
CA ILE A 245 -6.60 -14.33 12.73
C ILE A 245 -5.91 -13.99 14.04
N VAL A 246 -4.66 -14.38 14.15
CA VAL A 246 -3.79 -14.09 15.29
C VAL A 246 -2.91 -12.89 14.95
N LYS A 247 -2.83 -11.92 15.87
CA LYS A 247 -1.93 -10.76 15.76
C LYS A 247 -0.89 -10.83 16.87
N GLU A 248 0.38 -10.61 16.53
CA GLU A 248 1.50 -10.51 17.48
C GLU A 248 2.23 -9.19 17.21
N PRO A 249 2.02 -8.15 18.06
CA PRO A 249 2.72 -6.87 17.93
C PRO A 249 4.20 -7.01 18.26
N ILE A 250 5.04 -6.28 17.53
CA ILE A 250 6.49 -6.26 17.72
C ILE A 250 6.93 -4.86 18.14
N ASP A 251 7.71 -4.77 19.21
CA ASP A 251 8.35 -3.54 19.61
C ASP A 251 9.40 -3.11 18.57
N ILE A 252 9.35 -1.84 18.14
CA ILE A 252 10.22 -1.33 17.08
C ILE A 252 11.68 -1.16 17.51
N VAL A 253 11.94 -1.07 18.82
CA VAL A 253 13.29 -0.91 19.39
C VAL A 253 13.90 -2.27 19.68
N GLU A 254 13.15 -3.17 20.33
CA GLU A 254 13.63 -4.51 20.68
C GLU A 254 13.64 -5.48 19.49
N GLY A 255 12.76 -5.25 18.50
CA GLY A 255 12.57 -6.14 17.36
C GLY A 255 11.88 -7.45 17.73
N ILE A 256 11.85 -8.40 16.77
CA ILE A 256 11.23 -9.70 16.94
C ILE A 256 12.06 -10.59 17.87
N LYS A 257 11.39 -11.23 18.85
CA LYS A 257 11.99 -12.24 19.72
C LYS A 257 11.58 -13.63 19.26
N LYS A 258 12.47 -14.61 19.43
CA LYS A 258 12.21 -16.01 19.03
C LYS A 258 10.92 -16.55 19.69
N GLU A 259 10.70 -16.22 20.95
CA GLU A 259 9.55 -16.65 21.73
C GLU A 259 8.22 -16.11 21.14
N GLN A 260 8.22 -14.91 20.57
CA GLN A 260 7.04 -14.33 19.89
C GLN A 260 6.73 -15.10 18.61
N ALA A 261 7.75 -15.37 17.78
CA ALA A 261 7.58 -16.15 16.55
C ALA A 261 7.11 -17.57 16.83
N VAL A 262 7.66 -18.23 17.86
CA VAL A 262 7.24 -19.58 18.31
C VAL A 262 5.79 -19.56 18.79
N ARG A 263 5.40 -18.59 19.64
CA ARG A 263 4.00 -18.45 20.07
C ARG A 263 3.04 -18.26 18.92
N LEU A 264 3.41 -17.43 17.95
CA LEU A 264 2.58 -17.20 16.76
C LEU A 264 2.43 -18.49 15.95
N ALA A 265 3.54 -19.19 15.66
CA ALA A 265 3.53 -20.47 14.94
C ALA A 265 2.65 -21.52 15.64
N GLN A 266 2.72 -21.62 16.98
CA GLN A 266 1.86 -22.49 17.77
C GLN A 266 0.38 -22.12 17.64
N LYS A 267 0.04 -20.83 17.75
CA LYS A 267 -1.34 -20.34 17.59
C LYS A 267 -1.89 -20.54 16.18
N MET A 268 -1.03 -20.50 15.16
CA MET A 268 -1.38 -20.85 13.79
C MET A 268 -1.61 -22.35 13.58
N GLY A 269 -1.24 -23.18 14.56
CA GLY A 269 -1.46 -24.63 14.51
C GLY A 269 -0.34 -25.42 13.83
N PHE A 270 0.88 -24.87 13.74
CA PHE A 270 2.04 -25.66 13.29
C PHE A 270 2.32 -26.82 14.26
N PRO A 271 2.57 -28.04 13.74
CA PRO A 271 2.95 -29.17 14.57
C PRO A 271 4.23 -28.92 15.36
N PRO A 272 4.38 -29.48 16.59
CA PRO A 272 5.53 -29.22 17.46
C PRO A 272 6.90 -29.48 16.83
N ASN A 273 6.98 -30.44 15.92
CA ASN A 273 8.23 -30.84 15.24
C ASN A 273 8.72 -29.82 14.18
N ILE A 274 7.88 -28.86 13.76
CA ILE A 274 8.22 -27.87 12.73
C ILE A 274 7.96 -26.41 13.17
N VAL A 275 7.47 -26.21 14.40
CA VAL A 275 7.22 -24.86 14.97
C VAL A 275 8.48 -24.00 14.92
N ASP A 276 9.64 -24.55 15.30
CA ASP A 276 10.92 -23.81 15.28
C ASP A 276 11.30 -23.40 13.85
N SER A 277 11.09 -24.27 12.86
CA SER A 277 11.36 -23.97 11.44
C SER A 277 10.43 -22.87 10.92
N ALA A 278 9.15 -22.91 11.29
CA ALA A 278 8.19 -21.84 10.95
C ALA A 278 8.59 -20.51 11.60
N ALA A 279 8.93 -20.54 12.90
CA ALA A 279 9.38 -19.37 13.64
C ALA A 279 10.66 -18.75 13.03
N GLU A 280 11.61 -19.59 12.61
CA GLU A 280 12.84 -19.13 11.93
C GLU A 280 12.53 -18.43 10.60
N ASN A 281 11.62 -18.96 9.78
CA ASN A 281 11.17 -18.30 8.56
C ASN A 281 10.49 -16.96 8.87
N MET A 282 9.65 -16.86 9.90
CA MET A 282 9.00 -15.61 10.33
C MET A 282 10.03 -14.55 10.74
N ILE A 283 11.08 -14.95 11.48
CA ILE A 283 12.17 -14.03 11.87
C ILE A 283 12.96 -13.56 10.65
N LYS A 284 13.28 -14.43 9.71
CA LYS A 284 13.95 -14.06 8.45
C LYS A 284 13.10 -13.09 7.62
N LEU A 285 11.80 -13.31 7.54
CA LEU A 285 10.86 -12.42 6.86
C LEU A 285 10.77 -11.05 7.55
N TYR A 286 10.78 -11.01 8.88
CA TYR A 286 10.82 -9.74 9.62
C TYR A 286 12.13 -8.98 9.38
N ASN A 287 13.27 -9.66 9.37
CA ASN A 287 14.54 -9.03 9.06
C ASN A 287 14.59 -8.49 7.61
N LEU A 288 13.98 -9.21 6.66
CA LEU A 288 13.81 -8.74 5.29
C LEU A 288 12.91 -7.50 5.24
N PHE A 289 11.78 -7.51 5.98
CA PHE A 289 10.85 -6.40 6.08
C PHE A 289 11.57 -5.10 6.52
N LEU A 290 12.41 -5.19 7.56
CA LEU A 290 13.20 -4.04 8.03
C LEU A 290 14.31 -3.65 7.04
N LYS A 291 15.04 -4.63 6.51
CA LYS A 291 16.20 -4.39 5.62
C LYS A 291 15.83 -3.60 4.38
N TYR A 292 14.67 -3.86 3.81
CA TYR A 292 14.26 -3.27 2.54
C TYR A 292 13.17 -2.18 2.68
N ASP A 293 12.93 -1.69 3.90
CA ASP A 293 11.87 -0.70 4.15
C ASP A 293 10.51 -1.14 3.58
N ALA A 294 10.17 -2.41 3.77
CA ALA A 294 8.88 -2.90 3.36
C ALA A 294 7.76 -2.33 4.23
N THR A 295 6.61 -2.06 3.65
CA THR A 295 5.38 -1.67 4.36
C THR A 295 4.46 -2.84 4.60
N MET A 296 4.63 -3.90 3.80
CA MET A 296 3.90 -5.16 3.91
C MET A 296 4.73 -6.29 3.32
N VAL A 297 4.76 -7.42 4.01
CA VAL A 297 5.20 -8.72 3.49
C VAL A 297 4.04 -9.69 3.71
N GLU A 298 3.55 -10.30 2.66
CA GLU A 298 2.45 -11.27 2.71
C GLU A 298 2.91 -12.58 2.08
N ILE A 299 2.73 -13.67 2.83
CA ILE A 299 3.01 -15.04 2.40
C ILE A 299 1.68 -15.81 2.42
N ASN A 300 1.18 -16.15 1.24
CA ASN A 300 -0.11 -16.82 1.13
C ASN A 300 -0.14 -17.84 -0.03
N PRO A 301 0.15 -19.14 0.28
CA PRO A 301 0.36 -19.69 1.61
C PRO A 301 1.84 -19.87 2.03
N MET A 302 2.06 -19.91 3.35
CA MET A 302 3.18 -20.65 3.94
C MET A 302 2.70 -22.09 4.18
N VAL A 303 3.48 -23.08 3.85
CA VAL A 303 3.01 -24.46 3.87
C VAL A 303 3.88 -25.38 4.73
N GLU A 304 3.24 -26.39 5.33
CA GLU A 304 3.89 -27.64 5.74
C GLU A 304 3.82 -28.60 4.55
N ASP A 305 4.96 -28.93 3.98
CA ASP A 305 5.03 -29.86 2.86
C ASP A 305 5.01 -31.34 3.31
N SER A 306 4.80 -32.25 2.35
CA SER A 306 4.81 -33.70 2.56
C SER A 306 6.08 -34.20 3.25
N ASP A 307 7.20 -33.53 3.02
CA ASP A 307 8.51 -33.89 3.57
C ASP A 307 8.74 -33.29 4.98
N GLY A 308 7.76 -32.60 5.56
CA GLY A 308 7.86 -31.90 6.83
C GLY A 308 8.65 -30.59 6.77
N ALA A 309 8.93 -30.07 5.57
CA ALA A 309 9.56 -28.77 5.38
C ALA A 309 8.53 -27.64 5.45
N VAL A 310 8.94 -26.50 6.01
CA VAL A 310 8.14 -25.25 5.99
C VAL A 310 8.62 -24.38 4.84
N LEU A 311 7.73 -24.07 3.89
CA LEU A 311 8.04 -23.35 2.67
C LEU A 311 7.09 -22.16 2.47
N CYS A 312 7.62 -21.05 1.92
CA CYS A 312 6.82 -19.93 1.42
C CYS A 312 6.51 -20.16 -0.06
N MET A 313 5.23 -20.36 -0.41
CA MET A 313 4.82 -20.77 -1.76
C MET A 313 4.52 -19.59 -2.67
N ASP A 314 4.13 -18.47 -2.12
CA ASP A 314 3.87 -17.20 -2.80
C ASP A 314 4.27 -16.06 -1.86
N ALA A 315 4.74 -14.96 -2.44
CA ALA A 315 5.13 -13.78 -1.69
C ALA A 315 4.71 -12.50 -2.40
N LYS A 316 4.10 -11.60 -1.64
CA LYS A 316 3.82 -10.24 -2.06
C LYS A 316 4.49 -9.28 -1.10
N ILE A 317 5.31 -8.38 -1.62
CA ILE A 317 6.03 -7.39 -0.82
C ILE A 317 5.71 -6.00 -1.36
N ASN A 318 5.33 -5.10 -0.46
CA ASN A 318 5.15 -3.69 -0.76
C ASN A 318 6.24 -2.91 -0.03
N PHE A 319 6.79 -1.90 -0.70
CA PHE A 319 7.90 -1.09 -0.19
C PHE A 319 7.47 0.36 0.02
N ASP A 320 8.10 1.02 0.99
CA ASP A 320 7.88 2.44 1.23
C ASP A 320 8.51 3.27 0.11
N SER A 321 7.68 3.96 -0.67
CA SER A 321 8.16 4.83 -1.75
C SER A 321 9.08 5.95 -1.27
N ASN A 322 8.95 6.37 0.00
CA ASN A 322 9.84 7.38 0.59
C ASN A 322 11.26 6.84 0.81
N SER A 323 11.46 5.53 0.81
CA SER A 323 12.78 4.91 0.95
C SER A 323 13.54 4.75 -0.38
N ALA A 324 12.96 5.13 -1.51
CA ALA A 324 13.54 4.95 -2.84
C ALA A 324 14.99 5.44 -2.96
N TYR A 325 15.32 6.56 -2.30
CA TYR A 325 16.67 7.14 -2.34
C TYR A 325 17.75 6.20 -1.75
N ARG A 326 17.41 5.32 -0.82
CA ARG A 326 18.31 4.35 -0.19
C ARG A 326 18.09 2.91 -0.65
N GLN A 327 16.94 2.60 -1.26
CA GLN A 327 16.57 1.26 -1.74
C GLN A 327 16.62 1.16 -3.28
N LYS A 328 17.63 1.75 -3.91
CA LYS A 328 17.77 1.78 -5.39
C LYS A 328 17.65 0.40 -6.01
N LYS A 329 18.31 -0.65 -5.43
CA LYS A 329 18.22 -2.03 -5.93
C LYS A 329 16.77 -2.50 -6.08
N ILE A 330 15.89 -2.12 -5.16
CA ILE A 330 14.48 -2.53 -5.17
C ILE A 330 13.67 -1.69 -6.17
N PHE A 331 13.87 -0.37 -6.19
CA PHE A 331 13.11 0.53 -7.05
C PHE A 331 13.51 0.42 -8.53
N ASP A 332 14.72 -0.03 -8.84
CA ASP A 332 15.16 -0.34 -10.21
C ASP A 332 14.43 -1.59 -10.79
N LEU A 333 13.79 -2.41 -9.94
CA LEU A 333 13.00 -3.56 -10.35
C LEU A 333 11.54 -3.21 -10.69
N GLN A 334 11.13 -1.94 -10.58
CA GLN A 334 9.76 -1.51 -10.86
C GLN A 334 9.36 -1.81 -12.31
N ASP A 335 8.24 -2.51 -12.48
CA ASP A 335 7.69 -2.80 -13.81
C ASP A 335 6.70 -1.71 -14.24
N TRP A 336 7.19 -0.71 -14.92
CA TRP A 336 6.40 0.41 -15.44
C TRP A 336 5.39 0.00 -16.53
N THR A 337 5.47 -1.23 -17.07
CA THR A 337 4.49 -1.73 -18.05
C THR A 337 3.18 -2.14 -17.39
N GLN A 338 3.21 -2.37 -16.08
CA GLN A 338 2.06 -2.74 -15.26
C GLN A 338 1.39 -1.54 -14.58
N GLU A 339 1.98 -0.35 -14.67
CA GLU A 339 1.49 0.88 -14.06
C GLU A 339 0.62 1.69 -15.05
N ASP A 340 -0.19 2.62 -14.55
CA ASP A 340 -0.91 3.59 -15.39
C ASP A 340 0.11 4.55 -16.04
N GLU A 341 -0.12 4.93 -17.31
CA GLU A 341 0.76 5.86 -18.02
C GLU A 341 0.90 7.19 -17.29
N ARG A 342 -0.16 7.64 -16.62
CA ARG A 342 -0.16 8.87 -15.82
C ARG A 342 0.75 8.77 -14.61
N ASP A 343 0.82 7.61 -13.96
CA ASP A 343 1.74 7.40 -12.83
C ASP A 343 3.19 7.45 -13.27
N LYS A 344 3.48 6.90 -14.47
CA LYS A 344 4.80 6.97 -15.10
C LYS A 344 5.20 8.40 -15.45
N ASP A 345 4.28 9.19 -16.01
CA ASP A 345 4.55 10.58 -16.38
C ASP A 345 4.69 11.47 -15.14
N ALA A 346 3.88 11.24 -14.11
CA ALA A 346 4.03 11.88 -12.82
C ALA A 346 5.41 11.61 -12.19
N ALA A 347 5.87 10.37 -12.25
CA ALA A 347 7.18 9.99 -11.71
C ALA A 347 8.35 10.70 -12.45
N LYS A 348 8.24 10.87 -13.77
CA LYS A 348 9.25 11.62 -14.55
C LYS A 348 9.34 13.10 -14.15
N ALA A 349 8.22 13.67 -13.71
CA ALA A 349 8.13 15.06 -13.25
C ALA A 349 8.36 15.22 -11.75
N ASP A 350 8.72 14.14 -11.04
CA ASP A 350 8.88 14.11 -9.58
C ASP A 350 7.61 14.59 -8.84
N LEU A 351 6.45 14.17 -9.33
CA LEU A 351 5.15 14.49 -8.78
C LEU A 351 4.59 13.29 -8.01
N ASN A 352 4.00 13.55 -6.84
CA ASN A 352 3.28 12.54 -6.09
C ASN A 352 1.81 12.47 -6.55
N TYR A 353 1.55 11.60 -7.53
CA TYR A 353 0.23 11.43 -8.16
C TYR A 353 -0.33 10.03 -7.91
N ILE A 354 -1.64 9.94 -7.65
CA ILE A 354 -2.39 8.68 -7.57
C ILE A 354 -3.71 8.89 -8.29
N GLY A 355 -3.97 8.12 -9.35
CA GLY A 355 -5.25 8.13 -10.04
C GLY A 355 -6.36 7.47 -9.20
N LEU A 356 -7.54 8.08 -9.15
CA LEU A 356 -8.74 7.59 -8.47
C LEU A 356 -9.90 7.49 -9.47
N ASP A 357 -11.04 6.92 -9.03
CA ASP A 357 -12.19 6.69 -9.90
C ASP A 357 -13.22 7.83 -9.92
N GLY A 358 -12.88 8.99 -9.39
CA GLY A 358 -13.78 10.14 -9.35
C GLY A 358 -13.76 11.00 -10.63
N ASN A 359 -14.39 12.16 -10.50
CA ASN A 359 -14.55 13.13 -11.58
C ASN A 359 -14.10 14.57 -11.20
N ILE A 360 -13.60 14.77 -9.98
CA ILE A 360 -13.09 16.05 -9.50
C ILE A 360 -11.57 15.97 -9.42
N GLY A 361 -10.88 16.70 -10.31
CA GLY A 361 -9.42 16.79 -10.31
C GLY A 361 -8.91 17.62 -9.14
N CYS A 362 -7.86 17.16 -8.47
CA CYS A 362 -7.24 17.81 -7.33
C CYS A 362 -5.77 18.13 -7.62
N LEU A 363 -5.36 19.39 -7.42
CA LEU A 363 -3.98 19.85 -7.44
C LEU A 363 -3.71 20.64 -6.17
N VAL A 364 -2.79 20.18 -5.36
CA VAL A 364 -2.55 20.75 -4.04
C VAL A 364 -1.05 20.80 -3.75
N ASN A 365 -0.66 21.74 -2.91
CA ASN A 365 0.70 21.88 -2.43
C ASN A 365 0.76 21.36 -0.99
N GLY A 366 1.27 20.15 -0.82
CA GLY A 366 1.41 19.46 0.46
C GLY A 366 0.43 18.29 0.64
N ALA A 367 0.97 17.12 0.97
CA ALA A 367 0.22 15.86 1.08
C ALA A 367 -0.92 15.92 2.10
N GLY A 368 -0.71 16.60 3.25
CA GLY A 368 -1.76 16.78 4.26
C GLY A 368 -2.93 17.61 3.75
N LEU A 369 -2.66 18.66 2.96
CA LEU A 369 -3.70 19.48 2.34
C LEU A 369 -4.43 18.70 1.24
N ALA A 370 -3.72 17.87 0.47
CA ALA A 370 -4.32 17.00 -0.53
C ALA A 370 -5.32 16.01 0.12
N MET A 371 -4.94 15.39 1.22
CA MET A 371 -5.83 14.48 1.97
C MET A 371 -7.07 15.23 2.50
N ALA A 372 -6.87 16.37 3.14
CA ALA A 372 -7.97 17.19 3.65
C ALA A 372 -8.93 17.66 2.53
N THR A 373 -8.38 18.04 1.37
CA THR A 373 -9.18 18.43 0.20
C THR A 373 -10.05 17.27 -0.29
N MET A 374 -9.48 16.07 -0.40
CA MET A 374 -10.24 14.88 -0.80
C MET A 374 -11.33 14.50 0.22
N ASP A 375 -11.04 14.65 1.51
CA ASP A 375 -12.01 14.39 2.58
C ASP A 375 -13.19 15.39 2.51
N ILE A 376 -12.91 16.67 2.28
CA ILE A 376 -13.94 17.71 2.10
C ILE A 376 -14.79 17.42 0.85
N ILE A 377 -14.16 17.04 -0.27
CA ILE A 377 -14.90 16.68 -1.50
C ILE A 377 -15.85 15.52 -1.20
N LYS A 378 -15.38 14.47 -0.52
CA LYS A 378 -16.22 13.32 -0.15
C LYS A 378 -17.32 13.68 0.82
N LEU A 379 -17.03 14.52 1.83
CA LEU A 379 -18.00 14.98 2.83
C LEU A 379 -19.18 15.69 2.17
N HIS A 380 -18.92 16.42 1.07
CA HIS A 380 -19.95 17.13 0.29
C HIS A 380 -20.54 16.30 -0.86
N GLY A 381 -20.30 14.99 -0.89
CA GLY A 381 -20.87 14.07 -1.87
C GLY A 381 -20.17 14.06 -3.23
N GLY A 382 -19.02 14.72 -3.36
CA GLY A 382 -18.17 14.65 -4.54
C GLY A 382 -17.27 13.42 -4.54
N THR A 383 -16.63 13.16 -5.68
CA THR A 383 -15.70 12.02 -5.82
C THR A 383 -14.39 12.49 -6.45
N PRO A 384 -13.26 12.50 -5.70
CA PRO A 384 -11.97 12.93 -6.23
C PRO A 384 -11.47 11.97 -7.31
N ALA A 385 -10.94 12.53 -8.42
CA ALA A 385 -10.38 11.80 -9.55
C ALA A 385 -8.91 11.43 -9.34
N ASN A 386 -8.24 12.17 -8.47
CA ASN A 386 -6.81 11.92 -8.16
C ASN A 386 -6.42 12.50 -6.80
N PHE A 387 -5.36 11.92 -6.24
CA PHE A 387 -4.48 12.61 -5.31
C PHE A 387 -3.33 13.21 -6.11
N LEU A 388 -2.95 14.47 -5.86
CA LEU A 388 -1.76 15.09 -6.43
C LEU A 388 -1.19 16.13 -5.47
N ASP A 389 0.08 15.93 -5.11
CA ASP A 389 0.87 16.86 -4.32
C ASP A 389 2.08 17.29 -5.15
N VAL A 390 2.19 18.60 -5.38
CA VAL A 390 3.31 19.19 -6.15
C VAL A 390 4.55 19.48 -5.29
N GLY A 391 4.44 19.33 -3.95
CA GLY A 391 5.53 19.57 -3.00
C GLY A 391 5.81 21.05 -2.75
N GLY A 392 6.44 21.34 -1.60
CA GLY A 392 6.66 22.72 -1.11
C GLY A 392 7.59 23.58 -1.96
N GLY A 393 8.39 22.98 -2.84
CA GLY A 393 9.32 23.68 -3.75
C GLY A 393 8.94 23.57 -5.23
N ALA A 394 7.64 23.45 -5.54
CA ALA A 394 7.16 23.20 -6.89
C ALA A 394 7.67 24.22 -7.91
N THR A 395 8.26 23.72 -8.97
CA THR A 395 8.71 24.50 -10.13
C THR A 395 7.58 24.72 -11.12
N VAL A 396 7.71 25.74 -12.00
CA VAL A 396 6.74 25.98 -13.09
C VAL A 396 6.56 24.73 -13.95
N HIS A 397 7.63 23.97 -14.20
CA HIS A 397 7.58 22.71 -14.94
C HIS A 397 6.71 21.68 -14.23
N GLN A 398 6.91 21.45 -12.94
CA GLN A 398 6.13 20.49 -12.15
C GLN A 398 4.65 20.86 -12.13
N VAL A 399 4.32 22.12 -11.92
CA VAL A 399 2.92 22.59 -11.94
C VAL A 399 2.30 22.37 -13.32
N THR A 400 3.06 22.67 -14.41
CA THR A 400 2.58 22.45 -15.78
C THR A 400 2.30 20.98 -16.05
N GLU A 401 3.21 20.08 -15.66
CA GLU A 401 3.01 18.63 -15.82
C GLU A 401 1.85 18.13 -14.95
N ALA A 402 1.70 18.65 -13.74
CA ALA A 402 0.56 18.35 -12.88
C ALA A 402 -0.80 18.69 -13.54
N PHE A 403 -0.91 19.86 -14.15
CA PHE A 403 -2.11 20.24 -14.92
C PHE A 403 -2.32 19.33 -16.13
N LYS A 404 -1.27 18.98 -16.87
CA LYS A 404 -1.38 18.04 -18.00
C LYS A 404 -1.90 16.68 -17.56
N LEU A 405 -1.42 16.15 -16.43
CA LEU A 405 -1.87 14.89 -15.87
C LEU A 405 -3.37 14.91 -15.54
N ILE A 406 -3.83 15.97 -14.85
CA ILE A 406 -5.24 16.09 -14.47
C ILE A 406 -6.11 16.27 -15.72
N THR A 407 -5.69 17.12 -16.66
CA THR A 407 -6.46 17.42 -17.89
C THR A 407 -6.49 16.25 -18.87
N SER A 408 -5.54 15.33 -18.79
CA SER A 408 -5.53 14.10 -19.60
C SER A 408 -6.57 13.06 -19.14
N ASP A 409 -7.10 13.20 -17.92
CA ASP A 409 -8.14 12.30 -17.42
C ASP A 409 -9.50 12.65 -18.02
N LYS A 410 -10.00 11.75 -18.89
CA LYS A 410 -11.30 11.93 -19.57
C LYS A 410 -12.49 12.00 -18.60
N LYS A 411 -12.33 11.57 -17.35
CA LYS A 411 -13.36 11.66 -16.31
C LYS A 411 -13.47 13.06 -15.73
N VAL A 412 -12.39 13.85 -15.79
CA VAL A 412 -12.36 15.23 -15.33
C VAL A 412 -12.78 16.16 -16.47
N LYS A 413 -13.88 16.88 -16.29
CA LYS A 413 -14.37 17.86 -17.25
C LYS A 413 -13.96 19.26 -16.80
N PHE A 414 -13.52 20.06 -17.76
CA PHE A 414 -13.26 21.48 -17.59
C PHE A 414 -14.43 22.25 -18.20
N GLU A 415 -14.98 23.19 -17.46
CA GLU A 415 -15.91 24.20 -17.94
C GLU A 415 -15.28 25.58 -17.86
#